data_1649278837275527ffe16997a61bcf8e
#
_entry.id   1649278837275527ffe16997a61bcf8e
#
_cell.length_a   1.000
_cell.length_b   1.000
_cell.length_c   1.000
_cell.angle_alpha   90.00
_cell.angle_beta   90.00
_cell.angle_gamma   90.00
#
_symmetry.space_group_name_H-M   'P 1'
#
loop_
_entity.id
_entity.type
_entity.pdbx_description
1 polymer ?
#
loop_
_entity_poly.entity_id
_entity_poly.type
_entity_poly.pdbx_seq_one_letter_code
_entity_poly.pdbx_strand_id
1 'polypeptide(L)'
;MGLSSASVWPQPARAAFEMSADLGFDGVEVMVWADAVSQDVDALSRLSQQHGVPVLAVHAPCLLITQRVWSPEPEERLRRAVVVAGELGASTVVVHPPFRWQRRYADAFPELVEELEEISGLKIAVENMFPLRPPNTLNRLRSNRSNGLSAFKPSPDPTDVGFRNYTLDLSHAAAAHVDAIELLKRMRDGLAHVHLADGTGASRDEHLLPGQGSQPCAEVCEALAADGYDGSVVLEVNTRKARNPQQRAEILAEALLFARLHLEPLGA
;
A
#
# COMPACT_ATOMS: atom_id res chain seq x y z
N MET A 1 -1.91 -11.80 -7.37
CA MET A 1 -0.66 -11.14 -6.89
C MET A 1 -0.28 -9.96 -7.77
N GLY A 2 -0.23 -8.76 -7.21
CA GLY A 2 0.18 -7.54 -7.90
C GLY A 2 1.59 -7.09 -7.54
N LEU A 3 2.14 -6.18 -8.35
CA LEU A 3 3.38 -5.46 -8.08
C LEU A 3 3.09 -3.96 -7.92
N SER A 4 3.47 -3.36 -6.80
CA SER A 4 3.43 -1.90 -6.66
C SER A 4 4.53 -1.24 -7.49
N SER A 5 4.17 -0.19 -8.22
CA SER A 5 5.16 0.62 -8.95
C SER A 5 6.17 1.32 -8.02
N ALA A 6 5.87 1.39 -6.72
CA ALA A 6 6.82 1.81 -5.69
C ALA A 6 8.03 0.88 -5.60
N SER A 7 7.83 -0.42 -5.83
CA SER A 7 8.89 -1.44 -5.76
C SER A 7 9.96 -1.29 -6.83
N VAL A 8 9.67 -0.62 -7.92
CA VAL A 8 10.67 -0.41 -9.01
C VAL A 8 11.41 0.93 -8.89
N TRP A 9 11.06 1.78 -7.92
CA TRP A 9 11.71 3.08 -7.76
C TRP A 9 13.24 2.92 -7.61
N PRO A 10 14.09 3.77 -8.24
CA PRO A 10 13.77 5.04 -8.91
C PRO A 10 13.38 4.94 -10.39
N GLN A 11 13.09 3.76 -10.92
CA GLN A 11 12.56 3.62 -12.27
C GLN A 11 11.12 4.17 -12.34
N PRO A 12 10.67 4.66 -13.51
CA PRO A 12 9.31 5.13 -13.69
C PRO A 12 8.30 3.98 -13.62
N ALA A 13 7.02 4.30 -13.44
CA ALA A 13 5.92 3.33 -13.37
C ALA A 13 5.89 2.34 -14.55
N ARG A 14 6.36 2.73 -15.74
CA ARG A 14 6.55 1.83 -16.90
C ARG A 14 7.29 0.55 -16.53
N ALA A 15 8.36 0.63 -15.72
CA ALA A 15 9.15 -0.53 -15.36
C ALA A 15 8.37 -1.55 -14.52
N ALA A 16 7.32 -1.12 -13.81
CA ALA A 16 6.45 -2.06 -13.09
C ALA A 16 5.63 -2.91 -14.06
N PHE A 17 5.11 -2.34 -15.14
CA PHE A 17 4.38 -3.09 -16.17
C PHE A 17 5.30 -4.08 -16.90
N GLU A 18 6.49 -3.65 -17.30
CA GLU A 18 7.50 -4.50 -17.93
C GLU A 18 7.86 -5.69 -17.03
N MET A 19 8.23 -5.43 -15.77
CA MET A 19 8.59 -6.47 -14.81
C MET A 19 7.40 -7.36 -14.45
N SER A 20 6.19 -6.83 -14.38
CA SER A 20 5.00 -7.64 -14.10
C SER A 20 4.72 -8.64 -15.22
N ALA A 21 4.85 -8.22 -16.48
CA ALA A 21 4.71 -9.11 -17.62
C ALA A 21 5.80 -10.18 -17.65
N ASP A 22 7.06 -9.78 -17.44
CA ASP A 22 8.22 -10.68 -17.51
C ASP A 22 8.25 -11.72 -16.37
N LEU A 23 7.82 -11.33 -15.17
CA LEU A 23 7.84 -12.20 -13.98
C LEU A 23 6.51 -12.92 -13.73
N GLY A 24 5.45 -12.53 -14.44
CA GLY A 24 4.14 -13.15 -14.34
C GLY A 24 3.31 -12.70 -13.12
N PHE A 25 3.41 -11.42 -12.72
CA PHE A 25 2.42 -10.82 -11.81
C PHE A 25 1.06 -10.69 -12.50
N ASP A 26 -0.02 -10.75 -11.73
CA ASP A 26 -1.38 -10.70 -12.26
C ASP A 26 -1.85 -9.27 -12.55
N GLY A 27 -1.07 -8.24 -12.13
CA GLY A 27 -1.36 -6.84 -12.38
C GLY A 27 -0.42 -5.89 -11.63
N VAL A 28 -0.66 -4.60 -11.79
CA VAL A 28 0.12 -3.52 -11.19
C VAL A 28 -0.76 -2.67 -10.28
N GLU A 29 -0.21 -2.28 -9.13
CA GLU A 29 -0.68 -1.11 -8.42
C GLU A 29 0.13 0.11 -8.88
N VAL A 30 -0.57 1.17 -9.26
CA VAL A 30 0.06 2.42 -9.64
C VAL A 30 0.17 3.34 -8.44
N MET A 31 1.36 3.45 -7.88
CA MET A 31 1.69 4.52 -6.93
C MET A 31 1.84 5.84 -7.69
N VAL A 32 1.02 6.81 -7.38
CA VAL A 32 1.07 8.13 -8.05
C VAL A 32 2.08 9.05 -7.38
N TRP A 33 3.15 9.36 -8.12
CA TRP A 33 4.18 10.29 -7.63
C TRP A 33 4.53 11.40 -8.62
N ALA A 34 5.76 11.98 -8.46
CA ALA A 34 6.31 12.97 -9.39
C ALA A 34 6.71 12.39 -10.76
N ASP A 35 6.71 11.08 -10.95
CA ASP A 35 6.88 10.44 -12.26
C ASP A 35 5.71 10.78 -13.18
N ALA A 36 6.00 11.37 -14.33
CA ALA A 36 4.98 11.83 -15.27
C ALA A 36 4.09 10.70 -15.79
N VAL A 37 4.64 9.48 -15.94
CA VAL A 37 3.88 8.31 -16.41
C VAL A 37 2.83 7.90 -15.38
N SER A 38 3.15 7.93 -14.09
CA SER A 38 2.20 7.59 -13.02
C SER A 38 1.02 8.56 -12.90
N GLN A 39 1.12 9.73 -13.54
CA GLN A 39 0.10 10.78 -13.50
C GLN A 39 -0.76 10.85 -14.77
N ASP A 40 -0.39 10.09 -15.81
CA ASP A 40 -1.00 10.13 -17.14
C ASP A 40 -1.79 8.84 -17.41
N VAL A 41 -3.11 8.95 -17.35
CA VAL A 41 -4.04 7.84 -17.56
C VAL A 41 -3.88 7.17 -18.92
N ASP A 42 -3.70 7.98 -19.97
CA ASP A 42 -3.53 7.44 -21.33
C ASP A 42 -2.21 6.66 -21.46
N ALA A 43 -1.14 7.14 -20.82
CA ALA A 43 0.13 6.43 -20.79
C ALA A 43 0.01 5.10 -20.02
N LEU A 44 -0.65 5.11 -18.86
CA LEU A 44 -0.88 3.91 -18.03
C LEU A 44 -1.76 2.90 -18.77
N SER A 45 -2.85 3.36 -19.41
CA SER A 45 -3.74 2.51 -20.21
C SER A 45 -2.99 1.85 -21.39
N ARG A 46 -2.16 2.60 -22.10
CA ARG A 46 -1.29 2.04 -23.17
C ARG A 46 -0.32 0.99 -22.62
N LEU A 47 0.31 1.23 -21.49
CA LEU A 47 1.21 0.27 -20.86
C LEU A 47 0.49 -1.00 -20.45
N SER A 48 -0.68 -0.88 -19.81
CA SER A 48 -1.53 -2.01 -19.44
C SER A 48 -1.88 -2.87 -20.67
N GLN A 49 -2.32 -2.26 -21.75
CA GLN A 49 -2.66 -2.95 -22.99
C GLN A 49 -1.42 -3.57 -23.67
N GLN A 50 -0.32 -2.82 -23.75
CA GLN A 50 0.92 -3.27 -24.41
C GLN A 50 1.52 -4.50 -23.73
N HIS A 51 1.47 -4.56 -22.41
CA HIS A 51 2.06 -5.65 -21.64
C HIS A 51 1.05 -6.73 -21.24
N GLY A 52 -0.26 -6.51 -21.48
CA GLY A 52 -1.31 -7.42 -21.04
C GLY A 52 -1.44 -7.50 -19.51
N VAL A 53 -1.05 -6.44 -18.80
CA VAL A 53 -1.01 -6.37 -17.32
C VAL A 53 -2.05 -5.35 -16.85
N PRO A 54 -3.13 -5.78 -16.18
CA PRO A 54 -4.16 -4.86 -15.68
C PRO A 54 -3.65 -3.97 -14.53
N VAL A 55 -4.28 -2.81 -14.34
CA VAL A 55 -4.12 -2.01 -13.14
C VAL A 55 -5.10 -2.54 -12.09
N LEU A 56 -4.58 -3.04 -10.96
CA LEU A 56 -5.39 -3.60 -9.87
C LEU A 56 -5.87 -2.52 -8.91
N ALA A 57 -4.97 -1.57 -8.62
CA ALA A 57 -5.22 -0.47 -7.70
C ALA A 57 -4.48 0.80 -8.12
N VAL A 58 -5.01 1.94 -7.68
CA VAL A 58 -4.34 3.24 -7.74
C VAL A 58 -4.07 3.71 -6.33
N HIS A 59 -2.79 3.87 -5.98
CA HIS A 59 -2.40 4.45 -4.71
C HIS A 59 -2.35 5.97 -4.85
N ALA A 60 -3.25 6.65 -4.14
CA ALA A 60 -3.39 8.10 -4.18
C ALA A 60 -2.10 8.82 -3.72
N PRO A 61 -1.78 10.02 -4.27
CA PRO A 61 -0.60 10.78 -3.87
C PRO A 61 -0.79 11.43 -2.50
N CYS A 62 -0.61 10.65 -1.43
CA CYS A 62 -0.86 11.04 -0.03
C CYS A 62 0.43 11.28 0.78
N LEU A 63 1.62 10.95 0.25
CA LEU A 63 2.90 11.19 0.90
C LEU A 63 3.29 12.67 0.95
N LEU A 64 4.19 13.04 1.88
CA LEU A 64 4.73 14.41 1.98
C LEU A 64 5.39 14.86 0.69
N ILE A 65 6.11 13.96 0.01
CA ILE A 65 6.80 14.25 -1.24
C ILE A 65 5.87 14.40 -2.44
N THR A 66 4.63 13.93 -2.33
CA THR A 66 3.61 13.96 -3.39
C THR A 66 2.58 15.08 -3.22
N GLN A 67 2.75 15.98 -2.24
CA GLN A 67 1.75 17.02 -1.91
C GLN A 67 1.45 18.01 -3.04
N ARG A 68 2.26 18.06 -4.09
CA ARG A 68 2.04 18.91 -5.28
C ARG A 68 1.69 18.12 -6.54
N VAL A 69 1.59 16.80 -6.43
CA VAL A 69 1.17 15.96 -7.54
C VAL A 69 -0.31 16.19 -7.77
N TRP A 70 -0.66 16.54 -8.99
CA TRP A 70 -1.99 16.92 -9.45
C TRP A 70 -2.57 18.22 -8.84
N SER A 71 -2.56 18.34 -7.52
CA SER A 71 -3.10 19.51 -6.80
C SER A 71 -2.43 19.68 -5.43
N PRO A 72 -2.29 20.91 -4.92
CA PRO A 72 -1.91 21.14 -3.53
C PRO A 72 -2.99 20.71 -2.53
N GLU A 73 -4.26 20.64 -2.96
CA GLU A 73 -5.40 20.28 -2.13
C GLU A 73 -5.53 18.76 -2.00
N PRO A 74 -5.47 18.18 -0.79
CA PRO A 74 -5.48 16.73 -0.61
C PRO A 74 -6.80 16.07 -1.03
N GLU A 75 -7.94 16.74 -0.84
CA GLU A 75 -9.24 16.27 -1.28
C GLU A 75 -9.29 16.12 -2.81
N GLU A 76 -8.81 17.11 -3.55
CA GLU A 76 -8.75 17.04 -5.02
C GLU A 76 -7.87 15.90 -5.51
N ARG A 77 -6.76 15.61 -4.81
CA ARG A 77 -5.91 14.47 -5.15
C ARG A 77 -6.64 13.14 -4.98
N LEU A 78 -7.39 12.98 -3.88
CA LEU A 78 -8.17 11.76 -3.66
C LEU A 78 -9.28 11.62 -4.70
N ARG A 79 -10.06 12.68 -4.95
CA ARG A 79 -11.10 12.69 -5.99
C ARG A 79 -10.53 12.33 -7.37
N ARG A 80 -9.37 12.87 -7.70
CA ARG A 80 -8.69 12.54 -8.97
C ARG A 80 -8.18 11.10 -9.01
N ALA A 81 -7.67 10.56 -7.89
CA ALA A 81 -7.25 9.15 -7.82
C ALA A 81 -8.42 8.20 -8.08
N VAL A 82 -9.61 8.52 -7.58
CA VAL A 82 -10.84 7.75 -7.84
C VAL A 82 -11.22 7.79 -9.33
N VAL A 83 -11.16 8.96 -9.97
CA VAL A 83 -11.43 9.08 -11.42
C VAL A 83 -10.41 8.25 -12.22
N VAL A 84 -9.13 8.41 -11.93
CA VAL A 84 -8.04 7.67 -12.60
C VAL A 84 -8.20 6.16 -12.42
N ALA A 85 -8.56 5.70 -11.23
CA ALA A 85 -8.81 4.27 -10.98
C ALA A 85 -9.97 3.74 -11.84
N GLY A 86 -11.08 4.49 -11.91
CA GLY A 86 -12.21 4.13 -12.76
C GLY A 86 -11.86 4.07 -14.24
N GLU A 87 -11.09 5.05 -14.75
CA GLU A 87 -10.65 5.09 -16.16
C GLU A 87 -9.68 3.96 -16.51
N LEU A 88 -8.87 3.50 -15.54
CA LEU A 88 -7.96 2.37 -15.70
C LEU A 88 -8.61 1.00 -15.44
N GLY A 89 -9.87 0.96 -15.01
CA GLY A 89 -10.57 -0.26 -14.65
C GLY A 89 -10.07 -0.91 -13.35
N ALA A 90 -9.37 -0.16 -12.52
CA ALA A 90 -8.94 -0.62 -11.21
C ALA A 90 -10.13 -0.69 -10.24
N SER A 91 -10.16 -1.70 -9.38
CA SER A 91 -11.25 -1.89 -8.41
C SER A 91 -11.04 -1.14 -7.10
N THR A 92 -9.80 -0.70 -6.83
CA THR A 92 -9.40 -0.20 -5.53
C THR A 92 -8.57 1.08 -5.64
N VAL A 93 -8.85 2.04 -4.77
CA VAL A 93 -7.97 3.19 -4.49
C VAL A 93 -7.40 3.04 -3.10
N VAL A 94 -6.09 2.99 -2.98
CA VAL A 94 -5.39 2.99 -1.69
C VAL A 94 -5.12 4.42 -1.26
N VAL A 95 -5.37 4.74 0.00
CA VAL A 95 -5.15 6.08 0.55
C VAL A 95 -4.69 6.02 2.00
N HIS A 96 -3.70 6.86 2.35
CA HIS A 96 -3.31 7.06 3.74
C HIS A 96 -4.30 7.96 4.48
N PRO A 97 -4.50 7.78 5.78
CA PRO A 97 -5.16 8.80 6.61
C PRO A 97 -4.45 10.16 6.46
N PRO A 98 -5.19 11.26 6.56
CA PRO A 98 -4.63 12.61 6.48
C PRO A 98 -3.55 12.91 7.52
N PHE A 99 -2.65 13.82 7.21
CA PHE A 99 -1.74 14.36 8.23
C PHE A 99 -2.47 15.30 9.21
N ARG A 100 -2.09 15.29 10.48
CA ARG A 100 -2.70 16.12 11.55
C ARG A 100 -2.78 17.62 11.25
N TRP A 101 -1.85 18.15 10.46
CA TRP A 101 -1.84 19.56 10.07
C TRP A 101 -2.82 19.89 8.96
N GLN A 102 -3.33 18.89 8.22
CA GLN A 102 -4.37 19.02 7.20
C GLN A 102 -5.77 19.03 7.85
N ARG A 103 -6.00 19.90 8.82
CA ARG A 103 -7.12 19.83 9.76
C ARG A 103 -8.48 19.68 9.09
N ARG A 104 -8.81 20.55 8.12
CA ARG A 104 -10.12 20.51 7.43
C ARG A 104 -10.32 19.20 6.69
N TYR A 105 -9.30 18.76 5.96
CA TYR A 105 -9.34 17.49 5.25
C TYR A 105 -9.43 16.30 6.21
N ALA A 106 -8.69 16.32 7.30
CA ALA A 106 -8.70 15.25 8.30
C ALA A 106 -10.07 15.14 9.02
N ASP A 107 -10.74 16.27 9.25
CA ASP A 107 -12.06 16.28 9.90
C ASP A 107 -13.18 15.82 8.93
N ALA A 108 -13.02 16.05 7.62
CA ALA A 108 -13.99 15.64 6.60
C ALA A 108 -13.65 14.28 5.94
N PHE A 109 -12.49 13.68 6.25
CA PHE A 109 -11.99 12.52 5.53
C PHE A 109 -12.90 11.28 5.60
N PRO A 110 -13.49 10.91 6.75
CA PRO A 110 -14.36 9.75 6.80
C PRO A 110 -15.59 9.89 5.89
N GLU A 111 -16.27 11.03 5.95
CA GLU A 111 -17.46 11.32 5.12
C GLU A 111 -17.08 11.40 3.64
N LEU A 112 -15.91 11.96 3.31
CA LEU A 112 -15.42 12.04 1.94
C LEU A 112 -15.15 10.65 1.35
N VAL A 113 -14.54 9.75 2.13
CA VAL A 113 -14.29 8.36 1.70
C VAL A 113 -15.62 7.66 1.40
N GLU A 114 -16.61 7.78 2.30
CA GLU A 114 -17.93 7.18 2.11
C GLU A 114 -18.65 7.76 0.87
N GLU A 115 -18.65 9.09 0.70
CA GLU A 115 -19.22 9.77 -0.48
C GLU A 115 -18.61 9.24 -1.78
N LEU A 116 -17.27 9.15 -1.82
CA LEU A 116 -16.57 8.72 -3.02
C LEU A 116 -16.79 7.25 -3.35
N GLU A 117 -16.89 6.38 -2.35
CA GLU A 117 -17.26 4.97 -2.55
C GLU A 117 -18.68 4.85 -3.14
N GLU A 118 -19.63 5.61 -2.61
CA GLU A 118 -21.03 5.59 -3.08
C GLU A 118 -21.17 6.08 -4.53
N ILE A 119 -20.44 7.14 -4.88
CA ILE A 119 -20.53 7.74 -6.23
C ILE A 119 -19.81 6.89 -7.26
N SER A 120 -18.64 6.35 -6.93
CA SER A 120 -17.77 5.64 -7.89
C SER A 120 -18.04 4.14 -7.97
N GLY A 121 -18.55 3.54 -6.91
CA GLY A 121 -18.64 2.09 -6.76
C GLY A 121 -17.28 1.40 -6.57
N LEU A 122 -16.18 2.17 -6.43
CA LEU A 122 -14.85 1.63 -6.17
C LEU A 122 -14.61 1.46 -4.67
N LYS A 123 -13.75 0.53 -4.30
CA LYS A 123 -13.26 0.39 -2.92
C LYS A 123 -12.22 1.47 -2.63
N ILE A 124 -12.45 2.31 -1.62
CA ILE A 124 -11.43 3.25 -1.14
C ILE A 124 -10.82 2.69 0.13
N ALA A 125 -9.73 1.97 -0.03
CA ALA A 125 -9.10 1.22 1.03
C ALA A 125 -8.14 2.09 1.85
N VAL A 126 -8.54 2.42 3.07
CA VAL A 126 -7.73 3.24 3.97
C VAL A 126 -6.66 2.38 4.63
N GLU A 127 -5.41 2.81 4.51
CA GLU A 127 -4.23 2.04 4.91
C GLU A 127 -3.87 2.27 6.38
N ASN A 128 -3.42 1.21 7.08
CA ASN A 128 -2.83 1.34 8.40
C ASN A 128 -1.45 2.00 8.31
N MET A 129 -1.24 2.97 9.19
CA MET A 129 -0.01 3.74 9.28
C MET A 129 0.71 3.47 10.61
N PHE A 130 1.86 4.06 10.76
CA PHE A 130 2.65 3.96 11.98
C PHE A 130 2.88 5.33 12.65
N PRO A 131 2.99 5.39 13.99
CA PRO A 131 3.28 6.65 14.69
C PRO A 131 4.72 7.10 14.41
N LEU A 132 4.91 8.41 14.16
CA LEU A 132 6.26 8.98 14.10
C LEU A 132 6.89 8.88 15.48
N ARG A 133 7.99 8.15 15.58
CA ARG A 133 8.78 8.04 16.82
C ARG A 133 10.05 8.86 16.69
N PRO A 134 10.41 9.68 17.71
CA PRO A 134 11.69 10.35 17.70
C PRO A 134 12.83 9.33 17.78
N PRO A 135 13.99 9.61 17.17
CA PRO A 135 15.16 8.73 17.27
C PRO A 135 15.47 8.35 18.72
N ASN A 136 15.91 7.11 18.95
CA ASN A 136 16.13 6.50 20.28
C ASN A 136 17.04 7.29 21.25
N THR A 137 17.78 8.28 20.78
CA THR A 137 18.64 9.14 21.61
C THR A 137 17.88 9.96 22.64
N LEU A 138 16.57 10.24 22.44
CA LEU A 138 15.73 10.99 23.37
C LEU A 138 14.87 10.12 24.28
N ASN A 139 14.76 8.82 24.01
CA ASN A 139 13.88 7.90 24.74
C ASN A 139 14.47 7.41 26.09
N ARG A 140 15.75 7.64 26.41
CA ARG A 140 16.36 7.21 27.68
C ARG A 140 15.82 7.94 28.93
N LEU A 141 15.06 9.00 28.76
CA LEU A 141 14.53 9.83 29.85
C LEU A 141 13.00 9.79 30.03
N ARG A 142 12.28 9.04 29.20
CA ARG A 142 10.81 8.91 29.33
C ARG A 142 10.40 7.46 29.51
N SER A 143 9.99 7.16 30.72
CA SER A 143 9.44 5.85 31.13
C SER A 143 8.20 5.46 30.33
N ASN A 144 8.18 4.25 29.82
CA ASN A 144 7.11 3.26 29.63
C ASN A 144 5.66 3.67 29.22
N ARG A 145 5.40 4.87 28.72
CA ARG A 145 4.11 5.28 28.13
C ARG A 145 4.34 6.28 27.00
N SER A 146 5.09 5.91 25.98
CA SER A 146 5.12 6.70 24.75
C SER A 146 4.18 6.11 23.72
N ASN A 147 2.90 6.43 23.80
CA ASN A 147 2.10 6.56 22.60
C ASN A 147 2.83 7.59 21.73
N GLY A 148 3.61 7.14 20.72
CA GLY A 148 4.24 8.04 19.77
C GLY A 148 3.18 9.00 19.24
N LEU A 149 3.55 10.29 19.10
CA LEU A 149 2.64 11.25 18.49
C LEU A 149 2.36 10.78 17.05
N SER A 150 1.15 10.33 16.79
CA SER A 150 0.75 10.02 15.42
C SER A 150 0.78 11.28 14.57
N ALA A 151 1.39 11.19 13.38
CA ALA A 151 1.30 12.24 12.38
C ALA A 151 -0.06 12.23 11.65
N PHE A 152 -0.81 11.14 11.79
CA PHE A 152 -2.05 10.88 11.08
C PHE A 152 -3.27 11.16 11.92
N LYS A 153 -4.38 11.53 11.25
CA LYS A 153 -5.69 11.81 11.86
C LYS A 153 -6.79 11.29 10.91
N PRO A 154 -7.88 10.71 11.39
CA PRO A 154 -8.27 10.61 12.81
C PRO A 154 -7.41 9.61 13.60
N SER A 155 -6.95 8.52 13.01
CA SER A 155 -6.07 7.52 13.63
C SER A 155 -5.03 7.00 12.62
N PRO A 156 -3.84 6.53 13.04
CA PRO A 156 -2.97 5.73 12.19
C PRO A 156 -3.51 4.30 11.96
N ASP A 157 -4.41 3.83 12.79
CA ASP A 157 -5.11 2.57 12.62
C ASP A 157 -6.53 2.86 12.08
N PRO A 158 -6.82 2.52 10.82
CA PRO A 158 -8.10 2.86 10.21
C PRO A 158 -9.28 2.10 10.84
N THR A 159 -9.03 0.99 11.54
CA THR A 159 -10.08 0.24 12.23
C THR A 159 -10.66 0.97 13.44
N ASP A 160 -9.93 1.95 14.00
CA ASP A 160 -10.43 2.84 15.05
C ASP A 160 -11.55 3.76 14.56
N VAL A 161 -11.64 3.99 13.25
CA VAL A 161 -12.61 4.88 12.61
C VAL A 161 -13.80 4.10 12.06
N GLY A 162 -13.58 2.90 11.54
CA GLY A 162 -14.61 2.04 11.00
C GLY A 162 -14.96 2.33 9.55
N PHE A 163 -13.94 2.49 8.67
CA PHE A 163 -14.14 2.56 7.22
C PHE A 163 -14.72 1.26 6.66
N ARG A 164 -15.32 1.31 5.48
CA ARG A 164 -15.85 0.12 4.80
C ARG A 164 -14.73 -0.76 4.23
N ASN A 165 -13.65 -0.12 3.73
CA ASN A 165 -12.55 -0.82 3.07
C ASN A 165 -11.21 -0.41 3.66
N TYR A 166 -10.34 -1.41 3.84
CA TYR A 166 -9.01 -1.27 4.45
C TYR A 166 -7.91 -1.80 3.53
N THR A 167 -6.75 -1.17 3.63
CA THR A 167 -5.48 -1.75 3.17
C THR A 167 -4.67 -2.18 4.38
N LEU A 168 -4.25 -3.44 4.41
CA LEU A 168 -3.29 -3.96 5.39
C LEU A 168 -1.88 -3.85 4.82
N ASP A 169 -1.07 -2.96 5.39
CA ASP A 169 0.37 -2.91 5.12
C ASP A 169 1.16 -3.53 6.27
N LEU A 170 1.94 -4.58 5.96
CA LEU A 170 2.70 -5.34 6.94
C LEU A 170 3.98 -4.60 7.38
N SER A 171 4.61 -3.79 6.52
CA SER A 171 5.76 -2.96 6.89
C SER A 171 5.36 -1.85 7.84
N HIS A 172 4.20 -1.23 7.60
CA HIS A 172 3.62 -0.25 8.52
C HIS A 172 3.22 -0.88 9.85
N ALA A 173 2.65 -2.10 9.84
CA ALA A 173 2.35 -2.85 11.06
C ALA A 173 3.64 -3.11 11.87
N ALA A 174 4.74 -3.51 11.21
CA ALA A 174 6.05 -3.67 11.86
C ALA A 174 6.52 -2.36 12.50
N ALA A 175 6.50 -1.25 11.77
CA ALA A 175 6.92 0.06 12.27
C ALA A 175 6.02 0.58 13.42
N ALA A 176 4.75 0.18 13.43
CA ALA A 176 3.80 0.45 14.51
C ALA A 176 4.00 -0.47 15.73
N HIS A 177 4.75 -1.58 15.61
CA HIS A 177 4.83 -2.69 16.54
C HIS A 177 3.47 -3.35 16.80
N VAL A 178 2.69 -3.49 15.75
CA VAL A 178 1.41 -4.21 15.74
C VAL A 178 1.63 -5.53 15.02
N ASP A 179 1.04 -6.60 15.52
CA ASP A 179 1.02 -7.88 14.85
C ASP A 179 0.04 -7.83 13.67
N ALA A 180 0.52 -8.17 12.46
CA ALA A 180 -0.28 -8.12 11.25
C ALA A 180 -1.47 -9.09 11.28
N ILE A 181 -1.36 -10.25 11.95
CA ILE A 181 -2.48 -11.18 12.14
C ILE A 181 -3.59 -10.57 13.00
N GLU A 182 -3.21 -9.84 14.06
CA GLU A 182 -4.21 -9.16 14.89
C GLU A 182 -4.89 -8.02 14.13
N LEU A 183 -4.16 -7.32 13.27
CA LEU A 183 -4.72 -6.26 12.44
C LEU A 183 -5.60 -6.85 11.32
N LEU A 184 -5.17 -7.94 10.69
CA LEU A 184 -5.96 -8.71 9.72
C LEU A 184 -7.32 -9.11 10.31
N LYS A 185 -7.35 -9.66 11.53
CA LYS A 185 -8.58 -10.03 12.23
C LYS A 185 -9.51 -8.84 12.48
N ARG A 186 -8.97 -7.66 12.75
CA ARG A 186 -9.76 -6.44 12.96
C ARG A 186 -10.34 -5.88 11.66
N MET A 187 -9.59 -5.98 10.56
CA MET A 187 -10.01 -5.52 9.24
C MET A 187 -11.03 -6.46 8.58
N ARG A 188 -10.89 -7.79 8.77
CA ARG A 188 -11.79 -8.88 8.29
C ARG A 188 -12.59 -8.53 7.02
N ASP A 189 -13.90 -8.41 7.15
CA ASP A 189 -14.83 -8.24 6.04
C ASP A 189 -14.61 -6.93 5.24
N GLY A 190 -13.91 -5.96 5.84
CA GLY A 190 -13.51 -4.72 5.19
C GLY A 190 -12.12 -4.77 4.54
N LEU A 191 -11.39 -5.88 4.63
CA LEU A 191 -10.08 -5.97 3.98
C LEU A 191 -10.23 -6.03 2.46
N ALA A 192 -9.81 -4.99 1.78
CA ALA A 192 -9.92 -4.87 0.32
C ALA A 192 -8.57 -5.03 -0.39
N HIS A 193 -7.46 -4.75 0.31
CA HIS A 193 -6.14 -4.67 -0.27
C HIS A 193 -5.06 -5.03 0.75
N VAL A 194 -3.96 -5.63 0.30
CA VAL A 194 -2.81 -5.98 1.15
C VAL A 194 -1.52 -5.55 0.47
N HIS A 195 -0.72 -4.76 1.19
CA HIS A 195 0.69 -4.53 0.85
C HIS A 195 1.55 -5.57 1.55
N LEU A 196 2.00 -6.55 0.79
CA LEU A 196 2.88 -7.60 1.28
C LEU A 196 4.33 -7.10 1.24
N ALA A 197 4.83 -6.78 2.40
CA ALA A 197 6.20 -6.39 2.70
C ALA A 197 6.52 -6.85 4.12
N ASP A 198 7.73 -6.58 4.59
CA ASP A 198 8.15 -6.91 5.96
C ASP A 198 8.91 -5.73 6.58
N GLY A 199 9.14 -5.79 7.87
CA GLY A 199 9.91 -4.81 8.62
C GLY A 199 10.44 -5.39 9.93
N THR A 200 11.56 -4.84 10.42
CA THR A 200 12.19 -5.31 11.66
C THR A 200 11.57 -4.73 12.94
N GLY A 201 10.55 -3.89 12.82
CA GLY A 201 10.04 -3.07 13.92
C GLY A 201 10.89 -1.82 14.18
N ALA A 202 11.75 -1.44 13.24
CA ALA A 202 12.40 -0.12 13.26
C ALA A 202 11.33 0.98 13.22
N SER A 203 11.67 2.18 13.79
CA SER A 203 10.75 3.33 13.81
C SER A 203 10.59 4.02 12.44
N ARG A 204 10.79 3.29 11.38
CA ARG A 204 10.67 3.72 9.99
C ARG A 204 10.05 2.61 9.18
N ASP A 205 9.43 3.00 8.12
CA ASP A 205 8.98 2.10 7.10
C ASP A 205 10.17 1.52 6.31
N GLU A 206 10.28 0.19 6.24
CA GLU A 206 11.43 -0.51 5.67
C GLU A 206 11.12 -1.19 4.34
N HIS A 207 9.91 -1.66 4.15
CA HIS A 207 9.47 -2.44 2.99
C HIS A 207 10.45 -3.56 2.63
N LEU A 208 10.82 -4.38 3.62
CA LEU A 208 11.68 -5.54 3.41
C LEU A 208 10.95 -6.61 2.61
N LEU A 209 11.70 -7.52 2.02
CA LEU A 209 11.11 -8.72 1.41
C LEU A 209 10.41 -9.55 2.49
N PRO A 210 9.29 -10.19 2.16
CA PRO A 210 8.59 -11.09 3.07
C PRO A 210 9.55 -12.14 3.66
N GLY A 211 9.51 -12.30 4.98
CA GLY A 211 10.39 -13.19 5.74
C GLY A 211 11.76 -12.62 6.10
N GLN A 212 12.06 -11.36 5.77
CA GLN A 212 13.31 -10.70 6.16
C GLN A 212 13.18 -9.79 7.40
N GLY A 213 11.99 -9.65 7.94
CA GLY A 213 11.69 -8.86 9.12
C GLY A 213 11.11 -9.68 10.26
N SER A 214 10.11 -9.14 10.92
CA SER A 214 9.46 -9.73 12.11
C SER A 214 7.97 -9.96 11.96
N GLN A 215 7.38 -9.58 10.82
CA GLN A 215 5.96 -9.81 10.58
C GLN A 215 5.70 -11.24 10.13
N PRO A 216 4.57 -11.83 10.53
CA PRO A 216 4.18 -13.19 10.16
C PRO A 216 3.64 -13.22 8.72
N CYS A 217 4.50 -12.87 7.73
CA CYS A 217 4.09 -12.74 6.32
C CYS A 217 3.52 -14.04 5.74
N ALA A 218 4.11 -15.18 6.09
CA ALA A 218 3.63 -16.49 5.64
C ALA A 218 2.23 -16.78 6.21
N GLU A 219 2.08 -16.62 7.51
CA GLU A 219 0.83 -16.87 8.23
C GLU A 219 -0.29 -15.93 7.78
N VAL A 220 0.03 -14.66 7.43
CA VAL A 220 -0.94 -13.73 6.83
C VAL A 220 -1.40 -14.24 5.47
N CYS A 221 -0.48 -14.64 4.59
CA CYS A 221 -0.83 -15.20 3.27
C CYS A 221 -1.66 -16.48 3.40
N GLU A 222 -1.30 -17.40 4.29
CA GLU A 222 -2.02 -18.65 4.55
C GLU A 222 -3.42 -18.39 5.11
N ALA A 223 -3.57 -17.40 6.00
CA ALA A 223 -4.88 -16.99 6.51
C ALA A 223 -5.78 -16.43 5.40
N LEU A 224 -5.23 -15.56 4.53
CA LEU A 224 -5.95 -15.04 3.37
C LEU A 224 -6.40 -16.16 2.41
N ALA A 225 -5.53 -17.13 2.14
CA ALA A 225 -5.84 -18.28 1.31
C ALA A 225 -6.94 -19.16 1.93
N ALA A 226 -6.86 -19.43 3.24
CA ALA A 226 -7.84 -20.23 3.97
C ALA A 226 -9.23 -19.56 4.02
N ASP A 227 -9.27 -18.23 4.13
CA ASP A 227 -10.51 -17.44 4.14
C ASP A 227 -11.09 -17.21 2.73
N GLY A 228 -10.41 -17.67 1.67
CA GLY A 228 -10.83 -17.46 0.27
C GLY A 228 -10.82 -15.98 -0.13
N TYR A 229 -9.82 -15.23 0.35
CA TYR A 229 -9.70 -13.80 0.07
C TYR A 229 -9.63 -13.52 -1.43
N ASP A 230 -10.51 -12.67 -1.93
CA ASP A 230 -10.66 -12.31 -3.34
C ASP A 230 -10.08 -10.92 -3.70
N GLY A 231 -9.56 -10.19 -2.70
CA GLY A 231 -8.93 -8.89 -2.90
C GLY A 231 -7.51 -9.00 -3.46
N SER A 232 -6.88 -7.85 -3.64
CA SER A 232 -5.52 -7.79 -4.19
C SER A 232 -4.46 -7.91 -3.09
N VAL A 233 -3.52 -8.84 -3.28
CA VAL A 233 -2.25 -8.87 -2.53
C VAL A 233 -1.17 -8.33 -3.44
N VAL A 234 -0.54 -7.23 -3.04
CA VAL A 234 0.44 -6.48 -3.84
C VAL A 234 1.79 -6.47 -3.14
N LEU A 235 2.86 -6.84 -3.85
CA LEU A 235 4.21 -6.67 -3.34
C LEU A 235 4.59 -5.19 -3.37
N GLU A 236 4.86 -4.62 -2.21
CA GLU A 236 5.40 -3.27 -2.06
C GLU A 236 6.74 -3.32 -1.31
N VAL A 237 7.77 -3.76 -2.00
CA VAL A 237 9.09 -4.04 -1.42
C VAL A 237 10.17 -3.07 -1.90
N ASN A 238 11.13 -2.79 -1.05
CA ASN A 238 12.21 -1.86 -1.35
C ASN A 238 13.36 -2.54 -2.12
N THR A 239 13.43 -2.29 -3.42
CA THR A 239 14.48 -2.82 -4.29
C THR A 239 15.61 -1.84 -4.61
N ARG A 240 15.73 -0.72 -3.89
CA ARG A 240 16.73 0.34 -4.16
C ARG A 240 18.18 -0.14 -4.12
N LYS A 241 18.46 -1.21 -3.40
CA LYS A 241 19.81 -1.82 -3.31
C LYS A 241 20.18 -2.66 -4.53
N ALA A 242 19.23 -2.94 -5.42
CA ALA A 242 19.51 -3.62 -6.67
C ALA A 242 20.45 -2.79 -7.54
N ARG A 243 21.54 -3.40 -8.00
CA ARG A 243 22.62 -2.72 -8.76
C ARG A 243 22.25 -2.50 -10.22
N ASN A 244 21.32 -3.29 -10.72
CA ASN A 244 20.88 -3.29 -12.11
C ASN A 244 19.45 -3.87 -12.22
N PRO A 245 18.78 -3.73 -13.38
CA PRO A 245 17.43 -4.28 -13.58
C PRO A 245 17.33 -5.78 -13.38
N GLN A 246 18.36 -6.55 -13.77
CA GLN A 246 18.38 -8.01 -13.61
C GLN A 246 18.32 -8.41 -12.12
N GLN A 247 19.14 -7.81 -11.28
CA GLN A 247 19.13 -8.08 -9.84
C GLN A 247 17.79 -7.67 -9.20
N ARG A 248 17.16 -6.58 -9.69
CA ARG A 248 15.82 -6.19 -9.23
C ARG A 248 14.79 -7.25 -9.60
N ALA A 249 14.84 -7.75 -10.83
CA ALA A 249 13.93 -8.81 -11.27
C ALA A 249 14.10 -10.08 -10.42
N GLU A 250 15.33 -10.47 -10.10
CA GLU A 250 15.62 -11.62 -9.21
C GLU A 250 15.01 -11.44 -7.81
N ILE A 251 15.16 -10.24 -7.21
CA ILE A 251 14.58 -9.90 -5.91
C ILE A 251 13.03 -9.99 -5.96
N LEU A 252 12.42 -9.43 -7.01
CA LEU A 252 10.98 -9.44 -7.16
C LEU A 252 10.43 -10.84 -7.45
N ALA A 253 11.18 -11.65 -8.22
CA ALA A 253 10.81 -13.05 -8.47
C ALA A 253 10.83 -13.90 -7.21
N GLU A 254 11.85 -13.71 -6.33
CA GLU A 254 11.93 -14.37 -5.03
C GLU A 254 10.72 -14.01 -4.15
N ALA A 255 10.39 -12.72 -4.06
CA ALA A 255 9.25 -12.26 -3.27
C ALA A 255 7.90 -12.75 -3.84
N LEU A 256 7.75 -12.82 -5.18
CA LEU A 256 6.57 -13.37 -5.83
C LEU A 256 6.42 -14.86 -5.55
N LEU A 257 7.53 -15.61 -5.61
CA LEU A 257 7.52 -17.05 -5.31
C LEU A 257 7.11 -17.30 -3.86
N PHE A 258 7.67 -16.53 -2.90
CA PHE A 258 7.25 -16.59 -1.50
C PHE A 258 5.73 -16.38 -1.37
N ALA A 259 5.22 -15.30 -1.95
CA ALA A 259 3.82 -14.96 -1.85
C ALA A 259 2.90 -16.05 -2.43
N ARG A 260 3.23 -16.56 -3.62
CA ARG A 260 2.43 -17.62 -4.27
C ARG A 260 2.45 -18.92 -3.49
N LEU A 261 3.61 -19.29 -2.93
CA LEU A 261 3.73 -20.51 -2.11
C LEU A 261 2.77 -20.49 -0.90
N HIS A 262 2.61 -19.32 -0.26
CA HIS A 262 1.79 -19.19 0.94
C HIS A 262 0.33 -18.76 0.66
N LEU A 263 0.04 -18.26 -0.55
CA LEU A 263 -1.33 -17.96 -0.98
C LEU A 263 -2.02 -19.14 -1.66
N GLU A 264 -1.30 -20.21 -1.99
CA GLU A 264 -1.91 -21.43 -2.48
C GLU A 264 -2.60 -22.18 -1.33
N PRO A 265 -3.86 -22.60 -1.48
CA PRO A 265 -4.56 -23.36 -0.43
C PRO A 265 -3.79 -24.65 -0.13
N LEU A 266 -3.51 -24.89 1.16
CA LEU A 266 -2.89 -26.14 1.59
C LEU A 266 -3.79 -27.32 1.20
N GLY A 267 -3.43 -28.03 0.14
CA GLY A 267 -4.09 -29.28 -0.27
C GLY A 267 -4.91 -29.23 -1.56
N ALA A 268 -4.62 -28.29 -2.47
CA ALA A 268 -5.15 -28.31 -3.82
C ALA A 268 -4.39 -29.32 -4.72
#